data_e416235d31b95f89b4a4acff51ffa2c2
#
_entry.id   e416235d31b95f89b4a4acff51ffa2c2
#
_cell.length_a   1.000
_cell.length_b   1.000
_cell.length_c   1.000
_cell.angle_alpha   90.00
_cell.angle_beta   90.00
_cell.angle_gamma   90.00
#
_symmetry.space_group_name_H-M   'P 1'
#
loop_
_entity.id
_entity.type
_entity.pdbx_description
1 polymer ?
#
loop_
_entity_poly.entity_id
_entity_poly.type
_entity_poly.pdbx_seq_one_letter_code
_entity_poly.pdbx_strand_id
1 'polypeptide(L)'
;LRDQEAEVQKGVVKYLKIRYPQARFCASLGGIRTSYKQAVKAKATGYVKGFPDLQICVPMQRRGDAKEGGGVYHGLFLEIKKDKKSYPTKEQKEWIEYLNEQGYCARVTKGLDETIQVIDDYFNKKL
;
A
#
# COMPACT_ATOMS: atom_id res chain seq x y z
N LEU A 1 -15.01 -6.48 -11.20
CA LEU A 1 -14.62 -5.47 -10.22
C LEU A 1 -13.20 -5.70 -9.74
N ARG A 2 -12.92 -6.94 -9.30
CA ARG A 2 -11.56 -7.31 -8.89
C ARG A 2 -10.57 -7.20 -10.03
N ASP A 3 -11.03 -7.48 -11.26
CA ASP A 3 -10.18 -7.39 -12.44
C ASP A 3 -9.75 -5.95 -12.69
N GLN A 4 -10.62 -4.97 -12.42
CA GLN A 4 -10.27 -3.56 -12.58
C GLN A 4 -9.25 -3.10 -11.54
N GLU A 5 -9.40 -3.52 -10.29
CA GLU A 5 -8.40 -3.24 -9.26
C GLU A 5 -7.08 -3.92 -9.58
N ALA A 6 -7.14 -5.18 -10.04
CA ALA A 6 -5.94 -5.91 -10.44
C ALA A 6 -5.21 -5.23 -11.60
N GLU A 7 -5.95 -4.69 -12.57
CA GLU A 7 -5.34 -3.98 -13.69
C GLU A 7 -4.63 -2.69 -13.24
N VAL A 8 -5.24 -1.95 -12.31
CA VAL A 8 -4.59 -0.79 -11.72
C VAL A 8 -3.30 -1.21 -11.00
N GLN A 9 -3.39 -2.25 -10.18
CA GLN A 9 -2.22 -2.73 -9.43
C GLN A 9 -1.10 -3.23 -10.34
N LYS A 10 -1.44 -3.91 -11.43
CA LYS A 10 -0.44 -4.33 -12.44
C LYS A 10 0.29 -3.12 -13.03
N GLY A 11 -0.45 -2.05 -13.32
CA GLY A 11 0.14 -0.81 -13.82
C GLY A 11 1.08 -0.17 -12.80
N VAL A 12 0.70 -0.18 -11.53
CA VAL A 12 1.52 0.33 -10.43
C VAL A 12 2.82 -0.48 -10.32
N VAL A 13 2.71 -1.80 -10.35
CA VAL A 13 3.88 -2.70 -10.26
C VAL A 13 4.84 -2.46 -11.44
N LYS A 14 4.30 -2.32 -12.64
CA LYS A 14 5.11 -2.03 -13.82
C LYS A 14 5.84 -0.70 -13.68
N TYR A 15 5.15 0.33 -13.19
CA TYR A 15 5.74 1.64 -12.94
C TYR A 15 6.88 1.56 -11.93
N LEU A 16 6.66 0.86 -10.81
CA LEU A 16 7.68 0.69 -9.78
C LEU A 16 8.94 0.02 -10.34
N LYS A 17 8.77 -1.03 -11.12
CA LYS A 17 9.91 -1.77 -11.68
C LYS A 17 10.73 -0.92 -12.66
N ILE A 18 10.07 -0.05 -13.42
CA ILE A 18 10.75 0.81 -14.40
C ILE A 18 11.36 2.02 -13.73
N ARG A 19 10.59 2.71 -12.88
CA ARG A 19 11.01 4.01 -12.31
C ARG A 19 11.91 3.88 -11.09
N TYR A 20 11.66 2.85 -10.28
CA TYR A 20 12.40 2.61 -9.05
C TYR A 20 12.94 1.19 -8.99
N PRO A 21 13.85 0.82 -9.89
CA PRO A 21 14.28 -0.57 -10.05
C PRO A 21 15.00 -1.15 -8.82
N GLN A 22 15.51 -0.29 -7.93
CA GLN A 22 16.17 -0.75 -6.71
C GLN A 22 15.19 -0.97 -5.55
N ALA A 23 13.96 -0.49 -5.67
CA ALA A 23 12.98 -0.62 -4.60
C ALA A 23 12.40 -2.04 -4.59
N ARG A 24 12.40 -2.66 -3.42
CA ARG A 24 11.77 -3.97 -3.26
C ARG A 24 10.39 -3.79 -2.65
N PHE A 25 9.45 -4.55 -3.15
CA PHE A 25 8.07 -4.49 -2.72
C PHE A 25 7.41 -5.85 -2.82
N CYS A 26 6.29 -6.01 -2.14
CA CYS A 26 5.52 -7.24 -2.16
C CYS A 26 4.03 -6.93 -2.06
N ALA A 27 3.23 -7.69 -2.76
CA ALA A 27 1.78 -7.59 -2.67
C ALA A 27 1.24 -8.52 -1.59
N SER A 28 0.14 -8.12 -0.95
CA SER A 28 -0.59 -9.01 -0.06
C SER A 28 -1.47 -9.94 -0.89
N LEU A 29 -1.86 -11.06 -0.31
CA LEU A 29 -2.70 -12.06 -0.98
C LEU A 29 -4.20 -11.81 -0.76
N GLY A 30 -4.59 -10.71 -0.12
CA GLY A 30 -5.96 -10.48 0.29
C GLY A 30 -6.98 -10.40 -0.82
N GLY A 31 -6.57 -10.03 -2.04
CA GLY A 31 -7.45 -9.95 -3.19
C GLY A 31 -7.51 -11.22 -4.03
N ILE A 32 -6.76 -12.23 -3.68
CA ILE A 32 -6.66 -13.46 -4.47
C ILE A 32 -7.69 -14.48 -3.97
N ARG A 33 -8.43 -15.07 -4.91
CA ARG A 33 -9.37 -16.14 -4.58
C ARG A 33 -8.64 -17.37 -4.10
N THR A 34 -9.12 -17.94 -2.99
CA THR A 34 -8.56 -19.18 -2.44
C THR A 34 -9.68 -20.17 -2.15
N SER A 35 -9.31 -21.44 -2.04
CA SER A 35 -10.22 -22.47 -1.56
C SER A 35 -10.50 -22.24 -0.07
N TYR A 36 -11.55 -22.91 0.45
CA TYR A 36 -11.88 -22.86 1.88
C TYR A 36 -10.70 -23.32 2.73
N LYS A 37 -10.04 -24.41 2.34
CA LYS A 37 -8.86 -24.93 3.06
C LYS A 37 -7.74 -23.92 3.09
N GLN A 38 -7.45 -23.27 1.96
CA GLN A 38 -6.40 -22.26 1.88
C GLN A 38 -6.75 -21.03 2.73
N ALA A 39 -8.01 -20.62 2.74
CA ALA A 39 -8.44 -19.50 3.56
C ALA A 39 -8.29 -19.79 5.05
N VAL A 40 -8.67 -20.99 5.50
CA VAL A 40 -8.51 -21.42 6.89
C VAL A 40 -7.03 -21.44 7.26
N LYS A 41 -6.19 -22.02 6.41
CA LYS A 41 -4.75 -22.07 6.62
C LYS A 41 -4.14 -20.68 6.69
N ALA A 42 -4.53 -19.80 5.79
CA ALA A 42 -4.03 -18.42 5.75
C ALA A 42 -4.34 -17.69 7.07
N LYS A 43 -5.57 -17.79 7.57
CA LYS A 43 -5.95 -17.18 8.85
C LYS A 43 -5.17 -17.77 10.01
N ALA A 44 -5.00 -19.08 10.02
CA ALA A 44 -4.25 -19.77 11.08
C ALA A 44 -2.78 -19.36 11.09
N THR A 45 -2.24 -18.98 9.95
CA THR A 45 -0.83 -18.60 9.81
C THR A 45 -0.61 -17.08 9.80
N GLY A 46 -1.64 -16.30 10.14
CA GLY A 46 -1.46 -14.87 10.38
C GLY A 46 -2.12 -13.92 9.40
N TYR A 47 -2.81 -14.43 8.39
CA TYR A 47 -3.52 -13.54 7.47
C TYR A 47 -4.62 -12.80 8.22
N VAL A 48 -4.72 -11.50 7.98
CA VAL A 48 -5.80 -10.67 8.54
C VAL A 48 -6.48 -9.90 7.41
N LYS A 49 -7.78 -9.70 7.57
CA LYS A 49 -8.59 -8.95 6.62
C LYS A 49 -8.24 -7.47 6.69
N GLY A 50 -8.16 -6.84 5.52
CA GLY A 50 -7.98 -5.39 5.43
C GLY A 50 -6.54 -4.93 5.32
N PHE A 51 -5.56 -5.84 5.38
CA PHE A 51 -4.16 -5.45 5.20
C PHE A 51 -3.97 -4.84 3.81
N PRO A 52 -3.15 -3.78 3.67
CA PRO A 52 -2.96 -3.09 2.38
C PRO A 52 -2.47 -3.98 1.24
N ASP A 53 -2.80 -3.59 0.02
CA ASP A 53 -2.51 -4.37 -1.19
C ASP A 53 -1.03 -4.50 -1.50
N LEU A 54 -0.25 -3.45 -1.23
CA LEU A 54 1.14 -3.38 -1.65
C LEU A 54 1.99 -2.78 -0.55
N GLN A 55 3.14 -3.40 -0.30
CA GLN A 55 4.12 -2.93 0.68
C GLN A 55 5.43 -2.64 -0.04
N ILE A 56 5.87 -1.39 0.02
CA ILE A 56 7.15 -0.95 -0.57
C ILE A 56 8.15 -0.81 0.58
N CYS A 57 9.16 -1.66 0.57
CA CYS A 57 10.08 -1.84 1.71
C CYS A 57 11.30 -0.93 1.60
N VAL A 58 11.05 0.36 1.42
CA VAL A 58 12.09 1.38 1.32
C VAL A 58 11.78 2.49 2.32
N PRO A 59 12.64 2.74 3.31
CA PRO A 59 12.44 3.86 4.22
C PRO A 59 12.74 5.17 3.50
N MET A 60 11.97 6.20 3.80
CA MET A 60 12.16 7.54 3.23
C MET A 60 11.99 8.59 4.30
N GLN A 61 12.73 9.67 4.16
CA GLN A 61 12.61 10.79 5.08
C GLN A 61 11.23 11.42 4.99
N ARG A 62 10.64 11.69 6.16
CA ARG A 62 9.36 12.39 6.24
C ARG A 62 9.55 13.86 5.91
N ARG A 63 8.51 14.45 5.32
CA ARG A 63 8.44 15.89 5.14
C ARG A 63 8.38 16.57 6.52
N GLY A 64 9.07 17.71 6.68
CA GLY A 64 9.12 18.45 7.92
C GLY A 64 10.53 18.51 8.46
N ASP A 65 10.78 19.40 9.43
CA ASP A 65 12.08 19.51 10.05
C ASP A 65 12.19 18.63 11.31
N ALA A 66 13.39 18.53 11.85
CA ALA A 66 13.64 17.71 13.03
C ALA A 66 12.86 18.19 14.26
N LYS A 67 12.50 19.48 14.33
CA LYS A 67 11.77 20.05 15.45
C LYS A 67 10.29 19.63 15.44
N GLU A 68 9.75 19.36 14.27
CA GLU A 68 8.36 18.95 14.10
C GLU A 68 8.19 17.43 14.12
N GLY A 69 9.22 16.71 14.55
CA GLY A 69 9.18 15.26 14.55
C GLY A 69 9.43 14.68 13.18
N GLY A 70 10.07 15.46 12.30
CA GLY A 70 10.56 14.95 11.03
C GLY A 70 11.47 13.78 11.32
N GLY A 71 11.21 12.65 10.72
CA GLY A 71 11.95 11.43 10.92
C GLY A 71 11.91 10.63 9.65
N VAL A 72 11.97 9.34 9.80
CA VAL A 72 11.98 8.42 8.67
C VAL A 72 10.71 7.58 8.68
N TYR A 73 10.03 7.49 7.54
CA TYR A 73 9.01 6.46 7.35
C TYR A 73 9.70 5.12 7.21
N HIS A 74 9.16 4.10 7.83
CA HIS A 74 9.73 2.75 7.76
C HIS A 74 9.45 2.07 6.42
N GLY A 75 8.45 2.51 5.70
CA GLY A 75 8.05 1.96 4.41
C GLY A 75 6.72 2.57 3.96
N LEU A 76 6.31 2.25 2.74
CA LEU A 76 5.06 2.74 2.16
C LEU A 76 4.09 1.57 1.95
N PHE A 77 2.89 1.72 2.49
CA PHE A 77 1.80 0.76 2.29
C PHE A 77 0.70 1.43 1.47
N LEU A 78 0.22 0.73 0.46
CA LEU A 78 -0.82 1.24 -0.42
C LEU A 78 -2.03 0.32 -0.43
N GLU A 79 -3.19 0.89 -0.13
CA GLU A 79 -4.48 0.27 -0.36
C GLU A 79 -5.03 0.86 -1.65
N ILE A 80 -5.00 0.08 -2.73
CA ILE A 80 -5.25 0.57 -4.09
C ILE A 80 -6.69 0.29 -4.48
N LYS A 81 -7.44 1.34 -4.79
CA LYS A 81 -8.81 1.26 -5.28
C LYS A 81 -8.84 1.54 -6.78
N LYS A 82 -9.81 0.96 -7.48
CA LYS A 82 -9.87 1.06 -8.94
C LYS A 82 -10.15 2.48 -9.44
N ASP A 83 -10.92 3.28 -8.69
CA ASP A 83 -11.32 4.63 -9.08
C ASP A 83 -11.79 5.44 -7.88
N LYS A 84 -12.21 6.70 -8.14
CA LYS A 84 -12.66 7.64 -7.11
C LYS A 84 -13.98 7.24 -6.46
N LYS A 85 -14.73 6.33 -7.06
CA LYS A 85 -16.02 5.86 -6.53
C LYS A 85 -15.87 4.67 -5.59
N SER A 86 -14.67 4.11 -5.48
CA SER A 86 -14.39 2.98 -4.61
C SER A 86 -13.83 3.47 -3.29
N TYR A 87 -14.30 2.89 -2.19
CA TYR A 87 -13.91 3.32 -0.85
C TYR A 87 -13.36 2.14 -0.05
N PRO A 88 -12.44 2.40 0.87
CA PRO A 88 -11.92 1.34 1.72
C PRO A 88 -12.96 0.83 2.70
N THR A 89 -12.86 -0.43 3.07
CA THR A 89 -13.68 -1.04 4.12
C THR A 89 -13.23 -0.51 5.48
N LYS A 90 -14.02 -0.82 6.51
CA LYS A 90 -13.67 -0.46 7.89
C LYS A 90 -12.31 -1.05 8.29
N GLU A 91 -12.10 -2.33 8.00
CA GLU A 91 -10.84 -3.02 8.33
C GLU A 91 -9.66 -2.39 7.60
N GLN A 92 -9.84 -2.03 6.34
CA GLN A 92 -8.78 -1.36 5.56
C GLN A 92 -8.43 -0.01 6.16
N LYS A 93 -9.43 0.79 6.56
CA LYS A 93 -9.20 2.08 7.20
C LYS A 93 -8.43 1.93 8.52
N GLU A 94 -8.81 0.93 9.31
CA GLU A 94 -8.16 0.67 10.60
C GLU A 94 -6.68 0.31 10.41
N TRP A 95 -6.37 -0.49 9.39
CA TRP A 95 -4.99 -0.83 9.07
C TRP A 95 -4.18 0.38 8.63
N ILE A 96 -4.76 1.23 7.77
CA ILE A 96 -4.07 2.45 7.31
C ILE A 96 -3.75 3.35 8.50
N GLU A 97 -4.71 3.56 9.40
CA GLU A 97 -4.51 4.37 10.59
C GLU A 97 -3.42 3.78 11.50
N TYR A 98 -3.51 2.49 11.77
CA TYR A 98 -2.53 1.80 12.61
C TYR A 98 -1.10 1.93 12.05
N LEU A 99 -0.94 1.68 10.77
CA LEU A 99 0.39 1.73 10.13
C LEU A 99 0.99 3.14 10.20
N ASN A 100 0.17 4.17 9.97
CA ASN A 100 0.64 5.54 10.12
C ASN A 100 1.08 5.86 11.54
N GLU A 101 0.36 5.36 12.54
CA GLU A 101 0.74 5.53 13.94
C GLU A 101 2.04 4.81 14.28
N GLN A 102 2.37 3.74 13.57
CA GLN A 102 3.58 2.96 13.81
C GLN A 102 4.79 3.45 13.01
N GLY A 103 4.70 4.59 12.34
CA GLY A 103 5.84 5.17 11.64
C GLY A 103 5.98 4.77 10.18
N TYR A 104 5.00 4.11 9.62
CA TYR A 104 4.94 3.84 8.18
C TYR A 104 4.19 4.96 7.48
N CYS A 105 4.34 5.06 6.18
CA CYS A 105 3.48 5.89 5.35
C CYS A 105 2.43 4.97 4.74
N ALA A 106 1.18 5.13 5.12
CA ALA A 106 0.12 4.26 4.62
C ALA A 106 -0.98 5.12 4.00
N ARG A 107 -1.37 4.80 2.78
CA ARG A 107 -2.32 5.59 2.01
C ARG A 107 -3.33 4.71 1.28
N VAL A 108 -4.56 5.19 1.21
CA VAL A 108 -5.56 4.69 0.27
C VAL A 108 -5.41 5.52 -1.00
N THR A 109 -5.26 4.87 -2.14
CA THR A 109 -5.13 5.57 -3.42
C THR A 109 -6.21 5.10 -4.38
N LYS A 110 -6.67 5.99 -5.25
CA LYS A 110 -7.81 5.74 -6.12
C LYS A 110 -7.40 5.92 -7.58
N GLY A 111 -7.14 4.81 -8.24
CA GLY A 111 -6.72 4.78 -9.63
C GLY A 111 -5.22 4.83 -9.80
N LEU A 112 -4.80 4.59 -11.04
CA LEU A 112 -3.38 4.49 -11.38
C LEU A 112 -2.63 5.81 -11.17
N ASP A 113 -3.18 6.91 -11.67
CA ASP A 113 -2.50 8.20 -11.64
C ASP A 113 -2.26 8.70 -10.22
N GLU A 114 -3.27 8.58 -9.35
CA GLU A 114 -3.14 8.99 -7.96
C GLU A 114 -2.13 8.11 -7.23
N THR A 115 -2.13 6.83 -7.50
CA THR A 115 -1.19 5.89 -6.88
C THR A 115 0.25 6.21 -7.30
N ILE A 116 0.48 6.46 -8.57
CA ILE A 116 1.80 6.87 -9.08
C ILE A 116 2.25 8.17 -8.42
N GLN A 117 1.35 9.13 -8.29
CA GLN A 117 1.67 10.41 -7.66
C GLN A 117 2.11 10.23 -6.21
N VAL A 118 1.40 9.40 -5.45
CA VAL A 118 1.76 9.11 -4.07
C VAL A 118 3.14 8.43 -3.99
N ILE A 119 3.40 7.48 -4.87
CA ILE A 119 4.71 6.81 -4.94
C ILE A 119 5.82 7.82 -5.22
N ASP A 120 5.65 8.66 -6.22
CA ASP A 120 6.64 9.69 -6.56
C ASP A 120 6.84 10.67 -5.41
N ASP A 121 5.77 11.12 -4.77
CA ASP A 121 5.85 12.01 -3.62
C ASP A 121 6.59 11.36 -2.46
N TYR A 122 6.38 10.07 -2.24
CA TYR A 122 7.09 9.32 -1.20
C TYR A 122 8.59 9.30 -1.47
N PHE A 123 9.00 8.92 -2.69
CA PHE A 123 10.41 8.84 -3.05
C PHE A 123 11.08 10.21 -3.18
N ASN A 124 10.30 11.26 -3.42
CA ASN A 124 10.80 12.63 -3.50
C ASN A 124 10.72 13.38 -2.16
N LYS A 125 10.42 12.67 -1.08
CA LYS A 125 10.39 13.22 0.30
C LYS A 125 9.38 14.35 0.46
N LYS A 126 8.25 14.24 -0.23
CA LYS A 126 7.17 15.24 -0.19
C LYS A 126 6.03 14.88 0.76
N LEU A 127 6.04 13.71 1.33
CA LEU A 127 4.99 13.26 2.25
C LEU A 127 5.38 13.41 3.72
#